data_731bfa7a90c8cc4a838d9b8f7690655c
#
_entry.id   731bfa7a90c8cc4a838d9b8f7690655c
#
_cell.length_a   1.000
_cell.length_b   1.000
_cell.length_c   1.000
_cell.angle_alpha   90.00
_cell.angle_beta   90.00
_cell.angle_gamma   90.00
#
_symmetry.space_group_name_H-M   'P 1'
#
loop_
_entity.id
_entity.type
_entity.pdbx_description
1 polymer ?
#
loop_
_entity_poly.entity_id
_entity_poly.type
_entity_poly.pdbx_seq_one_letter_code
_entity_poly.pdbx_strand_id
1 'polypeptide(L)'
;MADVAKVAVESPLPHLDRLFDFSIPEALDADALPGCRVRVRFHGRLVNGWIIERGPTEFDGALQPLQRVSGPPVLTDEVLGLCRRVADRYAGTFTDVLRFAVPSRVAAVEGRPPQPPASTPAATDMGVWAPYGLPDQGVSTWICHPHDDPFDMLARAAVDTVARGGGAVLVVPDARDVRRLHAAVSALCDPELVAVVSAEASNRVRYRTHLQILDGSRRIVIGTRSAVFAPVTDLALIAVWDDGDDVLVEPQTPGWHAREVAALRAWQVRARLIVGGYTRTAATAQWLVDGTAADVRLSREAARERRYRVDALVEPDADRRRIPARAFAVVRSGLEQGPVLVQVPRAGAATGLICAQCSHPIRCSRCGGGVRPDRAGRPRCRLCHELAHACASCGAHDFVGVGAGSRRSAEELQKAFPAVAIIRSDADSGVLDTIDARPAIVVATPGSEPRVPGGYAALLVLDTDVLLARSALRAREEAARRWMAAVAVTSDEATTMLVAPQDLPVVQALVRNDLASLAEMDRQERAQAHMPPAFRCVRLRGTSSAVSEWLAAYSGEVLGPLETTDGSEALLLSPRDRASGMLHDVQRIQADRSKAGRPPVEVRVDPVDLGEG
;
A
#
# COMPACT_ATOMS: atom_id res chain seq x y z
N MET A 1 -6.93 29.96 37.79
CA MET A 1 -7.15 30.30 36.35
C MET A 1 -8.17 29.31 35.81
N ALA A 2 -9.16 29.78 35.10
CA ALA A 2 -10.16 28.85 34.50
C ALA A 2 -9.49 28.02 33.41
N ASP A 3 -9.80 26.73 33.36
CA ASP A 3 -9.36 25.85 32.28
C ASP A 3 -9.95 26.27 30.95
N VAL A 4 -9.11 26.25 29.92
CA VAL A 4 -9.54 26.47 28.51
C VAL A 4 -9.49 25.17 27.72
N ALA A 5 -10.25 25.10 26.64
CA ALA A 5 -10.13 24.04 25.66
C ALA A 5 -9.08 24.44 24.61
N LYS A 6 -8.04 23.65 24.48
CA LYS A 6 -7.05 23.78 23.39
C LYS A 6 -7.53 22.96 22.20
N VAL A 7 -7.91 23.64 21.14
CA VAL A 7 -8.64 23.08 20.01
C VAL A 7 -7.79 23.07 18.74
N ALA A 8 -7.68 21.91 18.12
CA ALA A 8 -7.25 21.80 16.73
C ALA A 8 -8.43 22.12 15.81
N VAL A 9 -8.34 23.22 15.08
CA VAL A 9 -9.40 23.67 14.17
C VAL A 9 -9.24 22.93 12.83
N GLU A 10 -10.34 22.37 12.31
CA GLU A 10 -10.33 21.72 11.00
C GLU A 10 -10.11 22.75 9.88
N SER A 11 -8.89 22.85 9.40
CA SER A 11 -8.47 23.78 8.35
C SER A 11 -7.46 23.10 7.41
N PRO A 12 -7.57 23.29 6.08
CA PRO A 12 -6.58 22.80 5.12
C PRO A 12 -5.34 23.70 5.02
N LEU A 13 -5.25 24.77 5.81
CA LEU A 13 -4.19 25.77 5.72
C LEU A 13 -3.03 25.40 6.66
N PRO A 14 -1.81 25.09 6.12
CA PRO A 14 -0.68 24.65 6.94
C PRO A 14 -0.28 25.60 8.07
N HIS A 15 -0.41 26.93 7.89
CA HIS A 15 -0.08 27.90 8.94
C HIS A 15 -1.06 27.89 10.12
N LEU A 16 -2.20 27.19 10.03
CA LEU A 16 -3.17 27.00 11.10
C LEU A 16 -3.01 25.64 11.81
N ASP A 17 -1.99 24.85 11.48
CA ASP A 17 -1.70 23.57 12.14
C ASP A 17 -1.09 23.78 13.54
N ARG A 18 -1.91 24.33 14.43
CA ARG A 18 -1.60 24.57 15.84
C ARG A 18 -2.87 24.54 16.68
N LEU A 19 -2.72 24.47 17.98
CA LEU A 19 -3.83 24.57 18.92
C LEU A 19 -4.23 26.04 19.15
N PHE A 20 -5.52 26.26 19.35
CA PHE A 20 -6.11 27.54 19.67
C PHE A 20 -6.93 27.44 20.96
N ASP A 21 -6.79 28.41 21.84
CA ASP A 21 -7.45 28.45 23.12
C ASP A 21 -8.86 29.01 22.98
N PHE A 22 -9.84 28.29 23.56
CA PHE A 22 -11.23 28.71 23.65
C PHE A 22 -11.71 28.59 25.09
N SER A 23 -12.49 29.59 25.58
CA SER A 23 -13.13 29.47 26.87
C SER A 23 -14.23 28.40 26.86
N ILE A 24 -14.41 27.73 27.98
CA ILE A 24 -15.44 26.69 28.14
C ILE A 24 -16.62 27.32 28.90
N PRO A 25 -17.79 27.49 28.26
CA PRO A 25 -19.00 27.91 28.97
C PRO A 25 -19.40 26.90 30.04
N GLU A 26 -19.88 27.35 31.20
CA GLU A 26 -20.32 26.50 32.32
C GLU A 26 -21.28 25.38 31.87
N ALA A 27 -22.22 25.70 30.96
CA ALA A 27 -23.16 24.72 30.41
C ALA A 27 -22.52 23.61 29.56
N LEU A 28 -21.30 23.77 29.13
CA LEU A 28 -20.55 22.78 28.32
C LEU A 28 -19.40 22.12 29.08
N ASP A 29 -19.14 22.52 30.33
CA ASP A 29 -17.95 22.13 31.07
C ASP A 29 -17.85 20.60 31.26
N ALA A 30 -18.95 19.95 31.62
CA ALA A 30 -19.00 18.51 31.81
C ALA A 30 -18.79 17.70 30.51
N ASP A 31 -19.18 18.26 29.36
CA ASP A 31 -19.10 17.58 28.07
C ASP A 31 -17.82 17.92 27.28
N ALA A 32 -17.13 19.02 27.65
CA ALA A 32 -15.96 19.51 26.93
C ALA A 32 -14.68 18.72 27.29
N LEU A 33 -14.66 17.44 26.98
CA LEU A 33 -13.56 16.53 27.29
C LEU A 33 -12.56 16.44 26.11
N PRO A 34 -11.25 16.17 26.38
CA PRO A 34 -10.30 15.79 25.34
C PRO A 34 -10.85 14.67 24.47
N GLY A 35 -10.58 14.72 23.16
CA GLY A 35 -11.12 13.75 22.19
C GLY A 35 -12.53 14.03 21.68
N CYS A 36 -13.20 15.11 22.19
CA CYS A 36 -14.52 15.54 21.68
C CYS A 36 -14.39 16.41 20.45
N ARG A 37 -15.36 16.25 19.54
CA ARG A 37 -15.60 17.21 18.44
C ARG A 37 -16.30 18.44 18.97
N VAL A 38 -15.89 19.62 18.49
CA VAL A 38 -16.49 20.90 18.86
C VAL A 38 -16.81 21.76 17.65
N ARG A 39 -17.66 22.77 17.87
CA ARG A 39 -17.83 23.88 16.94
C ARG A 39 -17.36 25.16 17.60
N VAL A 40 -16.56 25.91 16.88
CA VAL A 40 -15.96 27.15 17.34
C VAL A 40 -16.12 28.27 16.31
N ARG A 41 -16.17 29.52 16.75
CA ARG A 41 -16.03 30.67 15.85
C ARG A 41 -14.57 30.95 15.60
N PHE A 42 -14.18 30.87 14.34
CA PHE A 42 -12.82 31.13 13.91
C PHE A 42 -12.82 32.05 12.70
N HIS A 43 -12.18 33.23 12.82
CA HIS A 43 -12.23 34.30 11.83
C HIS A 43 -13.65 34.63 11.34
N GLY A 44 -14.61 34.75 12.26
CA GLY A 44 -16.00 35.06 11.96
C GLY A 44 -16.86 33.92 11.43
N ARG A 45 -16.28 32.76 11.11
CA ARG A 45 -16.97 31.57 10.61
C ARG A 45 -17.11 30.52 11.70
N LEU A 46 -18.20 29.74 11.61
CA LEU A 46 -18.40 28.60 12.49
C LEU A 46 -17.77 27.36 11.84
N VAL A 47 -16.69 26.85 12.44
CA VAL A 47 -15.89 25.72 11.95
C VAL A 47 -15.91 24.56 12.94
N ASN A 48 -15.57 23.37 12.47
CA ASN A 48 -15.36 22.22 13.32
C ASN A 48 -13.96 22.27 13.93
N GLY A 49 -13.79 21.59 15.05
CA GLY A 49 -12.50 21.37 15.69
C GLY A 49 -12.57 20.19 16.64
N TRP A 50 -11.44 19.93 17.29
CA TRP A 50 -11.28 18.85 18.24
C TRP A 50 -10.62 19.39 19.50
N ILE A 51 -11.18 19.10 20.66
CA ILE A 51 -10.50 19.37 21.93
C ILE A 51 -9.35 18.37 22.04
N ILE A 52 -8.14 18.88 22.11
CA ILE A 52 -6.92 18.06 22.23
C ILE A 52 -6.53 17.93 23.70
N GLU A 53 -6.61 19.05 24.44
CA GLU A 53 -6.34 19.09 25.87
C GLU A 53 -7.13 20.21 26.56
N ARG A 54 -7.24 20.11 27.88
CA ARG A 54 -7.71 21.19 28.75
C ARG A 54 -6.58 21.64 29.65
N GLY A 55 -6.49 22.92 29.93
CA GLY A 55 -5.47 23.44 30.80
C GLY A 55 -5.45 24.96 30.87
N PRO A 56 -4.47 25.54 31.53
CA PRO A 56 -4.32 26.98 31.61
C PRO A 56 -3.99 27.58 30.24
N THR A 57 -4.38 28.83 30.04
CA THR A 57 -4.01 29.61 28.86
C THR A 57 -2.85 30.55 29.13
N GLU A 58 -1.99 30.72 28.14
CA GLU A 58 -0.94 31.76 28.11
C GLU A 58 -1.39 32.97 27.29
N PHE A 59 -2.62 32.96 26.76
CA PHE A 59 -3.14 34.03 25.93
C PHE A 59 -3.78 35.11 26.78
N ASP A 60 -3.24 36.35 26.72
CA ASP A 60 -3.70 37.49 27.52
C ASP A 60 -4.95 38.20 26.96
N GLY A 61 -5.44 37.77 25.79
CA GLY A 61 -6.59 38.40 25.14
C GLY A 61 -7.95 37.76 25.53
N ALA A 62 -9.04 38.36 25.06
CA ALA A 62 -10.39 37.80 25.24
C ALA A 62 -10.55 36.53 24.42
N LEU A 63 -10.82 35.41 25.10
CA LEU A 63 -11.06 34.13 24.46
C LEU A 63 -12.47 34.02 23.85
N GLN A 64 -12.58 33.47 22.66
CA GLN A 64 -13.85 33.08 22.09
C GLN A 64 -14.38 31.82 22.80
N PRO A 65 -15.70 31.73 23.11
CA PRO A 65 -16.25 30.55 23.74
C PRO A 65 -16.46 29.40 22.75
N LEU A 66 -16.36 28.16 23.26
CA LEU A 66 -16.91 27.00 22.55
C LEU A 66 -18.39 27.23 22.25
N GLN A 67 -18.81 26.95 21.02
CA GLN A 67 -20.20 27.11 20.61
C GLN A 67 -21.03 25.84 20.88
N ARG A 68 -20.38 24.67 20.76
CA ARG A 68 -21.03 23.38 20.96
C ARG A 68 -20.00 22.28 21.12
N VAL A 69 -20.27 21.32 21.99
CA VAL A 69 -19.64 20.00 22.03
C VAL A 69 -20.50 19.02 21.23
N SER A 70 -19.90 18.20 20.38
CA SER A 70 -20.59 17.32 19.43
C SER A 70 -20.32 15.87 19.75
N GLY A 71 -21.07 15.28 20.68
CA GLY A 71 -21.00 13.89 21.09
C GLY A 71 -19.88 13.57 22.09
N PRO A 72 -19.73 12.29 22.45
CA PRO A 72 -18.74 11.84 23.43
C PRO A 72 -17.33 11.93 22.87
N PRO A 73 -16.30 11.79 23.74
CA PRO A 73 -14.92 11.64 23.29
C PRO A 73 -14.76 10.35 22.48
N VAL A 74 -14.31 10.48 21.24
CA VAL A 74 -14.14 9.37 20.29
C VAL A 74 -12.72 9.25 19.76
N LEU A 75 -11.83 10.11 20.23
CA LEU A 75 -10.42 10.15 19.89
C LEU A 75 -9.61 9.91 21.17
N THR A 76 -8.90 8.81 21.23
CA THR A 76 -8.04 8.49 22.37
C THR A 76 -6.72 9.25 22.31
N ASP A 77 -6.05 9.45 23.45
CA ASP A 77 -4.73 10.09 23.52
C ASP A 77 -3.70 9.34 22.67
N GLU A 78 -3.81 8.01 22.60
CA GLU A 78 -2.95 7.16 21.77
C GLU A 78 -3.10 7.49 20.28
N VAL A 79 -4.32 7.52 19.76
CA VAL A 79 -4.61 7.82 18.34
C VAL A 79 -4.30 9.29 18.04
N LEU A 80 -4.54 10.19 18.98
CA LEU A 80 -4.20 11.59 18.88
C LEU A 80 -2.68 11.78 18.68
N GLY A 81 -1.89 11.17 19.56
CA GLY A 81 -0.42 11.18 19.45
C GLY A 81 0.07 10.55 18.14
N LEU A 82 -0.57 9.45 17.68
CA LEU A 82 -0.26 8.84 16.40
C LEU A 82 -0.52 9.80 15.23
N CYS A 83 -1.68 10.46 15.20
CA CYS A 83 -2.02 11.42 14.15
C CYS A 83 -0.99 12.55 14.04
N ARG A 84 -0.49 13.08 15.17
CA ARG A 84 0.55 14.11 15.16
C ARG A 84 1.85 13.57 14.57
N ARG A 85 2.32 12.41 15.02
CA ARG A 85 3.55 11.80 14.50
C ARG A 85 3.47 11.48 13.00
N VAL A 86 2.30 11.03 12.51
CA VAL A 86 2.09 10.79 11.08
C VAL A 86 2.13 12.11 10.30
N ALA A 87 1.49 13.17 10.81
CA ALA A 87 1.54 14.50 10.19
C ALA A 87 2.98 15.01 10.10
N ASP A 88 3.77 14.89 11.18
CA ASP A 88 5.19 15.30 11.21
C ASP A 88 6.03 14.47 10.22
N ARG A 89 5.82 13.15 10.18
CA ARG A 89 6.57 12.25 9.28
C ARG A 89 6.30 12.54 7.80
N TYR A 90 5.12 13.02 7.46
CA TYR A 90 4.68 13.25 6.08
C TYR A 90 4.56 14.74 5.72
N ALA A 91 5.11 15.62 6.56
CA ALA A 91 5.04 17.07 6.39
C ALA A 91 3.62 17.60 6.12
N GLY A 92 2.60 16.91 6.64
CA GLY A 92 1.19 17.29 6.56
C GLY A 92 0.70 18.03 7.79
N THR A 93 -0.60 18.35 7.83
CA THR A 93 -1.25 18.91 9.01
C THR A 93 -1.86 17.81 9.89
N PHE A 94 -2.01 18.09 11.18
CA PHE A 94 -2.66 17.18 12.12
C PHE A 94 -4.08 16.80 11.65
N THR A 95 -4.85 17.78 11.19
CA THR A 95 -6.23 17.58 10.77
C THR A 95 -6.35 16.81 9.46
N ASP A 96 -5.33 16.86 8.58
CA ASP A 96 -5.27 16.03 7.38
C ASP A 96 -5.18 14.54 7.71
N VAL A 97 -4.50 14.18 8.80
CA VAL A 97 -4.40 12.79 9.26
C VAL A 97 -5.64 12.39 10.05
N LEU A 98 -6.12 13.25 10.93
CA LEU A 98 -7.23 12.99 11.84
C LEU A 98 -8.53 12.56 11.13
N ARG A 99 -8.80 13.10 9.94
CA ARG A 99 -9.97 12.71 9.11
C ARG A 99 -9.99 11.23 8.72
N PHE A 100 -8.85 10.54 8.73
CA PHE A 100 -8.75 9.10 8.46
C PHE A 100 -8.90 8.26 9.72
N ALA A 101 -8.62 8.84 10.89
CA ALA A 101 -8.66 8.14 12.16
C ALA A 101 -10.09 8.02 12.74
N VAL A 102 -10.94 9.02 12.51
CA VAL A 102 -12.29 9.05 13.11
C VAL A 102 -13.35 9.23 12.01
N PRO A 103 -14.29 8.27 11.87
CA PRO A 103 -15.35 8.35 10.87
C PRO A 103 -16.34 9.48 11.18
N SER A 104 -17.11 9.91 10.18
CA SER A 104 -18.15 10.93 10.34
C SER A 104 -19.15 10.54 11.43
N ARG A 105 -19.47 11.49 12.32
CA ARG A 105 -20.40 11.29 13.43
C ARG A 105 -21.81 11.01 12.94
N VAL A 106 -22.48 10.04 13.59
CA VAL A 106 -23.89 9.73 13.40
C VAL A 106 -24.56 9.65 14.78
N ALA A 107 -25.16 10.76 15.24
CA ALA A 107 -25.73 10.89 16.58
C ALA A 107 -26.75 9.79 16.96
N ALA A 108 -27.47 9.26 15.97
CA ALA A 108 -28.48 8.21 16.18
C ALA A 108 -27.91 6.85 16.64
N VAL A 109 -26.59 6.66 16.65
CA VAL A 109 -25.96 5.43 17.15
C VAL A 109 -25.26 5.62 18.49
N GLU A 110 -25.19 6.85 18.98
CA GLU A 110 -24.69 7.21 20.31
C GLU A 110 -25.72 6.83 21.40
N GLY A 111 -25.29 6.72 22.65
CA GLY A 111 -26.18 6.41 23.79
C GLY A 111 -26.64 4.95 23.87
N ARG A 112 -26.12 4.05 23.05
CA ARG A 112 -26.29 2.63 23.28
C ARG A 112 -25.36 2.20 24.43
N PRO A 113 -25.86 1.39 25.39
CA PRO A 113 -24.97 0.85 26.40
C PRO A 113 -23.87 0.03 25.71
N PRO A 114 -22.62 0.07 26.25
CA PRO A 114 -21.56 -0.81 25.79
C PRO A 114 -22.05 -2.26 25.79
N GLN A 115 -21.76 -3.00 24.73
CA GLN A 115 -22.02 -4.43 24.74
C GLN A 115 -21.00 -5.08 25.69
N PRO A 116 -21.43 -6.06 26.50
CA PRO A 116 -20.47 -6.82 27.28
C PRO A 116 -19.45 -7.43 26.31
N PRO A 117 -18.15 -7.43 26.66
CA PRO A 117 -17.15 -8.06 25.83
C PRO A 117 -17.52 -9.52 25.60
N ALA A 118 -17.38 -9.99 24.36
CA ALA A 118 -17.52 -11.41 24.05
C ALA A 118 -16.49 -12.22 24.87
N SER A 119 -16.76 -13.49 25.09
CA SER A 119 -15.87 -14.34 25.87
C SER A 119 -14.45 -14.37 25.30
N THR A 120 -13.45 -14.32 26.19
CA THR A 120 -12.05 -14.44 25.77
C THR A 120 -11.86 -15.77 25.03
N PRO A 121 -11.29 -15.78 23.82
CA PRO A 121 -11.08 -17.01 23.07
C PRO A 121 -10.02 -17.88 23.74
N ALA A 122 -10.00 -19.16 23.44
CA ALA A 122 -8.88 -20.02 23.78
C ALA A 122 -7.63 -19.64 22.97
N ALA A 123 -6.45 -19.88 23.54
CA ALA A 123 -5.20 -19.73 22.80
C ALA A 123 -5.18 -20.66 21.58
N THR A 124 -4.67 -20.17 20.47
CA THR A 124 -4.56 -20.93 19.22
C THR A 124 -3.25 -21.69 19.14
N ASP A 125 -3.23 -22.75 18.33
CA ASP A 125 -1.97 -23.41 17.97
C ASP A 125 -1.16 -22.50 17.04
N MET A 126 0.00 -22.06 17.52
CA MET A 126 0.98 -21.24 16.80
C MET A 126 2.03 -22.06 16.04
N GLY A 127 1.87 -23.40 15.97
CA GLY A 127 2.81 -24.31 15.31
C GLY A 127 3.07 -23.99 13.84
N VAL A 128 2.10 -23.37 13.14
CA VAL A 128 2.25 -22.88 11.77
C VAL A 128 3.37 -21.83 11.60
N TRP A 129 3.74 -21.14 12.67
CA TRP A 129 4.83 -20.16 12.69
C TRP A 129 6.19 -20.77 13.07
N ALA A 130 6.23 -22.00 13.58
CA ALA A 130 7.47 -22.64 14.04
C ALA A 130 8.56 -22.71 12.96
N PRO A 131 8.26 -23.06 11.67
CA PRO A 131 9.28 -23.09 10.61
C PRO A 131 9.86 -21.72 10.27
N TYR A 132 9.17 -20.64 10.66
CA TYR A 132 9.54 -19.26 10.41
C TYR A 132 10.31 -18.60 11.55
N GLY A 133 10.18 -19.12 12.76
CA GLY A 133 10.83 -18.55 13.94
C GLY A 133 10.32 -17.16 14.30
N LEU A 134 9.00 -16.95 14.25
CA LEU A 134 8.38 -15.64 14.52
C LEU A 134 8.61 -15.21 15.98
N PRO A 135 9.30 -14.07 16.26
CA PRO A 135 9.53 -13.57 17.62
C PRO A 135 8.22 -13.19 18.32
N ASP A 136 8.19 -13.31 19.64
CA ASP A 136 7.01 -12.95 20.45
C ASP A 136 6.80 -11.43 20.58
N GLN A 137 7.81 -10.62 20.32
CA GLN A 137 7.79 -9.16 20.49
C GLN A 137 8.58 -8.47 19.38
N GLY A 138 8.41 -7.16 19.30
CA GLY A 138 9.15 -6.30 18.38
C GLY A 138 8.57 -6.28 16.97
N VAL A 139 9.37 -5.80 16.04
CA VAL A 139 9.02 -5.67 14.64
C VAL A 139 9.58 -6.84 13.84
N SER A 140 8.78 -7.43 13.00
CA SER A 140 9.18 -8.54 12.12
C SER A 140 8.85 -8.23 10.67
N THR A 141 9.78 -8.56 9.76
CA THR A 141 9.53 -8.59 8.31
C THR A 141 9.40 -10.04 7.89
N TRP A 142 8.27 -10.40 7.32
CA TRP A 142 7.91 -11.78 7.02
C TRP A 142 7.82 -12.06 5.52
N ILE A 143 8.56 -13.06 5.04
CA ILE A 143 8.37 -13.63 3.71
C ILE A 143 7.59 -14.94 3.88
N CYS A 144 6.33 -14.92 3.46
CA CYS A 144 5.46 -16.09 3.48
C CYS A 144 5.81 -17.04 2.34
N HIS A 145 5.85 -18.34 2.62
CA HIS A 145 5.93 -19.33 1.56
C HIS A 145 4.64 -19.30 0.71
N PRO A 146 4.70 -19.37 -0.64
CA PRO A 146 3.52 -19.19 -1.48
C PRO A 146 2.40 -20.20 -1.21
N HIS A 147 2.72 -21.41 -0.77
CA HIS A 147 1.73 -22.46 -0.47
C HIS A 147 1.32 -22.51 1.02
N ASP A 148 1.70 -21.53 1.84
CA ASP A 148 1.10 -21.33 3.15
C ASP A 148 -0.10 -20.41 3.06
N ASP A 149 -1.06 -20.56 3.97
CA ASP A 149 -2.18 -19.61 4.05
C ASP A 149 -1.83 -18.46 5.02
N PRO A 150 -1.48 -17.27 4.47
CA PRO A 150 -1.11 -16.13 5.29
C PRO A 150 -2.26 -15.65 6.18
N PHE A 151 -3.51 -15.87 5.76
CA PHE A 151 -4.66 -15.43 6.54
C PHE A 151 -4.97 -16.34 7.72
N ASP A 152 -4.78 -17.66 7.59
CA ASP A 152 -4.82 -18.57 8.75
C ASP A 152 -3.70 -18.24 9.74
N MET A 153 -2.48 -18.01 9.26
CA MET A 153 -1.34 -17.65 10.10
C MET A 153 -1.58 -16.34 10.87
N LEU A 154 -2.05 -15.29 10.19
CA LEU A 154 -2.36 -14.00 10.82
C LEU A 154 -3.57 -14.09 11.77
N ALA A 155 -4.59 -14.88 11.42
CA ALA A 155 -5.74 -15.12 12.26
C ALA A 155 -5.35 -15.79 13.59
N ARG A 156 -4.50 -16.82 13.56
CA ARG A 156 -3.96 -17.47 14.76
C ARG A 156 -3.19 -16.49 15.63
N ALA A 157 -2.31 -15.68 15.03
CA ALA A 157 -1.55 -14.68 15.78
C ALA A 157 -2.47 -13.64 16.46
N ALA A 158 -3.54 -13.20 15.78
CA ALA A 158 -4.50 -12.26 16.34
C ALA A 158 -5.34 -12.86 17.46
N VAL A 159 -5.86 -14.08 17.27
CA VAL A 159 -6.68 -14.76 18.30
C VAL A 159 -5.84 -15.11 19.51
N ASP A 160 -4.60 -15.60 19.34
CA ASP A 160 -3.66 -15.84 20.44
C ASP A 160 -3.36 -14.55 21.22
N THR A 161 -3.21 -13.41 20.53
CA THR A 161 -3.02 -12.10 21.16
C THR A 161 -4.22 -11.73 22.03
N VAL A 162 -5.44 -11.94 21.56
CA VAL A 162 -6.67 -11.66 22.33
C VAL A 162 -6.83 -12.64 23.49
N ALA A 163 -6.48 -13.90 23.31
CA ALA A 163 -6.47 -14.90 24.37
C ALA A 163 -5.55 -14.51 25.54
N ARG A 164 -4.48 -13.78 25.25
CA ARG A 164 -3.54 -13.21 26.24
C ARG A 164 -3.96 -11.84 26.79
N GLY A 165 -5.15 -11.36 26.45
CA GLY A 165 -5.70 -10.10 26.96
C GLY A 165 -5.36 -8.86 26.11
N GLY A 166 -4.60 -8.99 25.00
CA GLY A 166 -4.29 -7.90 24.08
C GLY A 166 -5.39 -7.65 23.05
N GLY A 167 -5.24 -6.57 22.28
CA GLY A 167 -6.03 -6.29 21.07
C GLY A 167 -5.19 -6.39 19.80
N ALA A 168 -5.82 -6.58 18.64
CA ALA A 168 -5.13 -6.78 17.37
C ALA A 168 -5.71 -5.90 16.24
N VAL A 169 -4.81 -5.38 15.37
CA VAL A 169 -5.17 -4.69 14.13
C VAL A 169 -4.52 -5.40 12.96
N LEU A 170 -5.32 -5.84 11.99
CA LEU A 170 -4.89 -6.55 10.80
C LEU A 170 -5.24 -5.72 9.56
N VAL A 171 -4.22 -5.27 8.85
CA VAL A 171 -4.34 -4.43 7.66
C VAL A 171 -4.02 -5.25 6.42
N VAL A 172 -4.94 -5.27 5.46
CA VAL A 172 -4.79 -5.98 4.18
C VAL A 172 -5.12 -5.03 3.02
N PRO A 173 -4.66 -5.32 1.78
CA PRO A 173 -4.80 -4.42 0.65
C PRO A 173 -6.25 -4.10 0.27
N ASP A 174 -7.10 -5.11 0.13
CA ASP A 174 -8.40 -4.95 -0.51
C ASP A 174 -9.56 -5.67 0.21
N ALA A 175 -10.77 -5.48 -0.29
CA ALA A 175 -11.99 -6.05 0.28
C ALA A 175 -12.06 -7.59 0.15
N ARG A 176 -11.41 -8.22 -0.85
CA ARG A 176 -11.33 -9.68 -0.97
C ARG A 176 -10.49 -10.26 0.16
N ASP A 177 -9.36 -9.65 0.42
CA ASP A 177 -8.48 -10.04 1.51
C ASP A 177 -9.12 -9.79 2.87
N VAL A 178 -9.86 -8.69 3.04
CA VAL A 178 -10.66 -8.44 4.24
C VAL A 178 -11.66 -9.58 4.48
N ARG A 179 -12.42 -10.00 3.45
CA ARG A 179 -13.39 -11.11 3.59
C ARG A 179 -12.70 -12.43 3.95
N ARG A 180 -11.57 -12.74 3.32
CA ARG A 180 -10.81 -13.98 3.57
C ARG A 180 -10.23 -14.01 4.98
N LEU A 181 -9.60 -12.92 5.40
CA LEU A 181 -9.04 -12.81 6.74
C LEU A 181 -10.13 -12.82 7.81
N HIS A 182 -11.27 -12.16 7.56
CA HIS A 182 -12.43 -12.22 8.44
C HIS A 182 -12.96 -13.65 8.60
N ALA A 183 -13.07 -14.41 7.51
CA ALA A 183 -13.49 -15.80 7.56
C ALA A 183 -12.50 -16.66 8.37
N ALA A 184 -11.18 -16.48 8.16
CA ALA A 184 -10.15 -17.19 8.91
C ALA A 184 -10.19 -16.89 10.41
N VAL A 185 -10.34 -15.62 10.81
CA VAL A 185 -10.45 -15.22 12.22
C VAL A 185 -11.75 -15.74 12.83
N SER A 186 -12.89 -15.62 12.13
CA SER A 186 -14.19 -16.08 12.62
C SER A 186 -14.32 -17.59 12.75
N ALA A 187 -13.44 -18.36 12.11
CA ALA A 187 -13.32 -19.80 12.31
C ALA A 187 -12.61 -20.18 13.63
N LEU A 188 -11.88 -19.24 14.24
CA LEU A 188 -11.05 -19.47 15.42
C LEU A 188 -11.61 -18.82 16.71
N CYS A 189 -12.50 -17.84 16.58
CA CYS A 189 -13.07 -17.14 17.74
C CYS A 189 -14.49 -16.64 17.47
N ASP A 190 -15.17 -16.15 18.52
CA ASP A 190 -16.48 -15.53 18.39
C ASP A 190 -16.41 -14.33 17.42
N PRO A 191 -17.23 -14.30 16.34
CA PRO A 191 -17.30 -13.18 15.42
C PRO A 191 -17.63 -11.84 16.09
N GLU A 192 -18.28 -11.84 17.25
CA GLU A 192 -18.55 -10.64 18.03
C GLU A 192 -17.27 -9.95 18.57
N LEU A 193 -16.13 -10.63 18.60
CA LEU A 193 -14.82 -10.02 18.89
C LEU A 193 -14.23 -9.25 17.71
N VAL A 194 -14.77 -9.45 16.50
CA VAL A 194 -14.18 -8.94 15.26
C VAL A 194 -14.91 -7.71 14.76
N ALA A 195 -14.16 -6.69 14.42
CA ALA A 195 -14.64 -5.49 13.72
C ALA A 195 -14.05 -5.41 12.32
N VAL A 196 -14.89 -5.16 11.31
CA VAL A 196 -14.45 -4.88 9.95
C VAL A 196 -14.53 -3.38 9.68
N VAL A 197 -13.37 -2.77 9.38
CA VAL A 197 -13.27 -1.35 8.98
C VAL A 197 -13.17 -1.28 7.46
N SER A 198 -14.28 -0.90 6.81
CA SER A 198 -14.39 -0.82 5.36
C SER A 198 -14.85 0.57 4.91
N ALA A 199 -14.24 1.08 3.82
CA ALA A 199 -14.68 2.32 3.18
C ALA A 199 -16.03 2.16 2.46
N GLU A 200 -16.43 0.95 2.09
CA GLU A 200 -17.71 0.64 1.42
C GLU A 200 -18.89 0.67 2.38
N ALA A 201 -18.64 0.55 3.69
CA ALA A 201 -19.68 0.58 4.70
C ALA A 201 -20.28 2.00 4.85
N SER A 202 -21.59 2.06 5.12
CA SER A 202 -22.28 3.34 5.38
C SER A 202 -21.68 4.07 6.58
N ASN A 203 -21.79 5.40 6.63
CA ASN A 203 -21.33 6.21 7.74
C ASN A 203 -21.89 5.74 9.09
N ARG A 204 -23.14 5.26 9.10
CA ARG A 204 -23.80 4.71 10.31
C ARG A 204 -23.09 3.44 10.80
N VAL A 205 -22.75 2.54 9.91
CA VAL A 205 -22.02 1.30 10.24
C VAL A 205 -20.62 1.64 10.70
N ARG A 206 -19.89 2.47 9.94
CA ARG A 206 -18.51 2.87 10.27
C ARG A 206 -18.41 3.53 11.65
N TYR A 207 -19.32 4.46 11.97
CA TYR A 207 -19.30 5.15 13.26
C TYR A 207 -19.69 4.22 14.41
N ARG A 208 -20.67 3.32 14.21
CA ARG A 208 -21.02 2.29 15.19
C ARG A 208 -19.84 1.36 15.47
N THR A 209 -19.20 0.85 14.42
CA THR A 209 -18.03 -0.01 14.54
C THR A 209 -16.90 0.70 15.30
N HIS A 210 -16.67 1.98 15.02
CA HIS A 210 -15.67 2.77 15.74
C HIS A 210 -15.97 2.85 17.25
N LEU A 211 -17.24 3.09 17.64
CA LEU A 211 -17.64 3.11 19.05
C LEU A 211 -17.48 1.73 19.73
N GLN A 212 -17.78 0.63 19.02
CA GLN A 212 -17.60 -0.73 19.53
C GLN A 212 -16.12 -1.12 19.69
N ILE A 213 -15.23 -0.58 18.87
CA ILE A 213 -13.79 -0.76 19.05
C ILE A 213 -13.31 0.04 20.27
N LEU A 214 -13.79 1.28 20.37
CA LEU A 214 -13.42 2.22 21.44
C LEU A 214 -13.86 1.72 22.83
N ASP A 215 -15.04 1.09 22.94
CA ASP A 215 -15.55 0.55 24.20
C ASP A 215 -14.97 -0.84 24.56
N GLY A 216 -14.11 -1.40 23.69
CA GLY A 216 -13.43 -2.68 23.90
C GLY A 216 -14.29 -3.92 23.64
N SER A 217 -15.54 -3.78 23.15
CA SER A 217 -16.38 -4.92 22.77
C SER A 217 -15.85 -5.65 21.54
N ARG A 218 -15.07 -4.97 20.69
CA ARG A 218 -14.38 -5.53 19.53
C ARG A 218 -12.87 -5.42 19.74
N ARG A 219 -12.19 -6.57 19.77
CA ARG A 219 -10.76 -6.66 20.12
C ARG A 219 -9.86 -6.98 18.91
N ILE A 220 -10.42 -7.52 17.82
CA ILE A 220 -9.72 -7.80 16.56
C ILE A 220 -10.31 -6.91 15.50
N VAL A 221 -9.49 -6.02 14.94
CA VAL A 221 -9.87 -5.13 13.85
C VAL A 221 -9.24 -5.60 12.56
N ILE A 222 -10.07 -5.83 11.53
CA ILE A 222 -9.64 -6.18 10.18
C ILE A 222 -10.08 -5.07 9.24
N GLY A 223 -9.19 -4.62 8.36
CA GLY A 223 -9.58 -3.63 7.37
C GLY A 223 -8.47 -3.29 6.40
N THR A 224 -8.77 -2.31 5.54
CA THR A 224 -7.77 -1.77 4.62
C THR A 224 -6.93 -0.70 5.31
N ARG A 225 -6.11 0.05 4.57
CA ARG A 225 -5.11 0.98 5.11
C ARG A 225 -5.56 1.84 6.30
N SER A 226 -6.79 2.36 6.32
CA SER A 226 -7.26 3.23 7.41
C SER A 226 -7.51 2.50 8.74
N ALA A 227 -7.63 1.17 8.72
CA ALA A 227 -7.79 0.37 9.94
C ALA A 227 -6.61 0.53 10.91
N VAL A 228 -5.45 0.95 10.42
CA VAL A 228 -4.26 1.22 11.24
C VAL A 228 -4.49 2.28 12.32
N PHE A 229 -5.53 3.13 12.20
CA PHE A 229 -5.91 4.15 13.19
C PHE A 229 -7.03 3.70 14.15
N ALA A 230 -7.58 2.50 14.00
CA ALA A 230 -8.70 2.04 14.84
C ALA A 230 -8.32 2.07 16.33
N PRO A 231 -9.15 2.64 17.24
CA PRO A 231 -8.80 2.85 18.65
C PRO A 231 -8.96 1.56 19.49
N VAL A 232 -8.18 0.54 19.15
CA VAL A 232 -8.21 -0.77 19.81
C VAL A 232 -7.63 -0.68 21.21
N THR A 233 -8.38 -1.15 22.21
CA THR A 233 -7.96 -1.20 23.61
C THR A 233 -6.83 -2.23 23.79
N ASP A 234 -5.83 -1.90 24.60
CA ASP A 234 -4.68 -2.77 24.91
C ASP A 234 -4.03 -3.35 23.66
N LEU A 235 -3.84 -2.52 22.64
CA LEU A 235 -3.28 -2.93 21.37
C LEU A 235 -1.91 -3.60 21.54
N ALA A 236 -1.83 -4.89 21.23
CA ALA A 236 -0.63 -5.70 21.40
C ALA A 236 -0.10 -6.31 20.09
N LEU A 237 -0.92 -6.36 19.03
CA LEU A 237 -0.50 -6.83 17.71
C LEU A 237 -0.99 -5.90 16.61
N ILE A 238 -0.08 -5.55 15.71
CA ILE A 238 -0.42 -4.95 14.41
C ILE A 238 0.16 -5.87 13.32
N ALA A 239 -0.62 -6.21 12.31
CA ALA A 239 -0.12 -6.91 11.14
C ALA A 239 -0.48 -6.15 9.86
N VAL A 240 0.46 -6.08 8.92
CA VAL A 240 0.27 -5.50 7.59
C VAL A 240 0.66 -6.57 6.58
N TRP A 241 -0.31 -7.00 5.79
CA TRP A 241 -0.09 -7.99 4.73
C TRP A 241 0.12 -7.31 3.38
N ASP A 242 1.03 -7.88 2.59
CA ASP A 242 1.40 -7.44 1.24
C ASP A 242 1.78 -5.95 1.19
N ASP A 243 2.74 -5.58 2.04
CA ASP A 243 3.18 -4.18 2.26
C ASP A 243 3.71 -3.49 1.00
N GLY A 244 3.99 -4.25 -0.04
CA GLY A 244 4.37 -3.77 -1.36
C GLY A 244 3.19 -3.29 -2.21
N ASP A 245 1.93 -3.50 -1.83
CA ASP A 245 0.79 -3.06 -2.62
C ASP A 245 0.56 -1.55 -2.49
N ASP A 246 0.42 -0.87 -3.64
CA ASP A 246 0.25 0.59 -3.73
C ASP A 246 -1.07 1.07 -3.10
N VAL A 247 -2.08 0.20 -2.96
CA VAL A 247 -3.35 0.55 -2.30
C VAL A 247 -3.20 0.79 -0.80
N LEU A 248 -2.08 0.39 -0.19
CA LEU A 248 -1.73 0.71 1.20
C LEU A 248 -1.20 2.14 1.37
N VAL A 249 -1.01 2.88 0.29
CA VAL A 249 -0.69 4.31 0.31
C VAL A 249 -1.98 5.12 0.22
N GLU A 250 -2.11 6.13 1.07
CA GLU A 250 -3.23 7.08 1.00
C GLU A 250 -3.04 8.03 -0.19
N PRO A 251 -3.98 8.05 -1.17
CA PRO A 251 -3.87 8.93 -2.34
C PRO A 251 -4.05 10.41 -2.01
N GLN A 252 -4.77 10.74 -0.93
CA GLN A 252 -4.96 12.12 -0.50
C GLN A 252 -3.82 12.58 0.42
N THR A 253 -3.66 13.90 0.55
CA THR A 253 -2.69 14.51 1.47
C THR A 253 -2.92 14.02 2.91
N PRO A 254 -1.85 13.66 3.65
CA PRO A 254 -0.43 13.82 3.33
C PRO A 254 0.20 12.64 2.58
N GLY A 255 -0.54 11.60 2.22
CA GLY A 255 -0.03 10.48 1.41
C GLY A 255 0.74 9.42 2.22
N TRP A 256 0.30 9.15 3.43
CA TRP A 256 0.92 8.15 4.32
C TRP A 256 0.76 6.72 3.80
N HIS A 257 1.73 5.88 4.16
CA HIS A 257 1.70 4.43 3.90
C HIS A 257 1.32 3.67 5.17
N ALA A 258 0.37 2.72 5.07
CA ALA A 258 -0.13 1.96 6.23
C ALA A 258 0.99 1.24 7.02
N ARG A 259 1.99 0.66 6.34
CA ARG A 259 3.18 0.05 6.97
C ARG A 259 3.91 1.04 7.88
N GLU A 260 4.14 2.27 7.41
CA GLU A 260 4.88 3.27 8.17
C GLU A 260 4.07 3.79 9.37
N VAL A 261 2.75 3.94 9.19
CA VAL A 261 1.85 4.28 10.31
C VAL A 261 1.81 3.15 11.33
N ALA A 262 1.74 1.89 10.88
CA ALA A 262 1.80 0.71 11.75
C ALA A 262 3.10 0.66 12.56
N ALA A 263 4.24 0.98 11.94
CA ALA A 263 5.54 1.03 12.63
C ALA A 263 5.60 2.14 13.68
N LEU A 264 5.13 3.35 13.37
CA LEU A 264 5.02 4.45 14.33
C LEU A 264 4.13 4.08 15.52
N ARG A 265 2.99 3.45 15.24
CA ARG A 265 2.03 3.03 16.25
C ARG A 265 2.58 1.92 17.14
N ALA A 266 3.16 0.87 16.54
CA ALA A 266 3.76 -0.25 17.27
C ALA A 266 4.87 0.23 18.21
N TRP A 267 5.71 1.17 17.75
CA TRP A 267 6.73 1.79 18.59
C TRP A 267 6.10 2.58 19.75
N GLN A 268 5.03 3.35 19.49
CA GLN A 268 4.36 4.18 20.50
C GLN A 268 3.76 3.36 21.65
N VAL A 269 3.08 2.25 21.33
CA VAL A 269 2.38 1.42 22.34
C VAL A 269 3.12 0.13 22.69
N ARG A 270 4.33 -0.07 22.12
CA ARG A 270 5.13 -1.30 22.28
C ARG A 270 4.40 -2.57 21.84
N ALA A 271 3.54 -2.45 20.83
CA ALA A 271 2.89 -3.59 20.22
C ALA A 271 3.86 -4.38 19.34
N ARG A 272 3.62 -5.68 19.21
CA ARG A 272 4.25 -6.50 18.16
C ARG A 272 3.80 -6.04 16.80
N LEU A 273 4.72 -5.95 15.84
CA LEU A 273 4.41 -5.64 14.44
C LEU A 273 4.88 -6.76 13.51
N ILE A 274 3.98 -7.27 12.69
CA ILE A 274 4.29 -8.21 11.61
C ILE A 274 4.00 -7.52 10.28
N VAL A 275 5.02 -7.34 9.45
CA VAL A 275 4.86 -6.82 8.09
C VAL A 275 5.29 -7.91 7.13
N GLY A 276 4.38 -8.39 6.30
CA GLY A 276 4.64 -9.55 5.46
C GLY A 276 4.04 -9.49 4.07
N GLY A 277 4.50 -10.43 3.25
CA GLY A 277 4.05 -10.68 1.89
C GLY A 277 4.73 -11.92 1.34
N TYR A 278 4.41 -12.31 0.13
CA TYR A 278 5.14 -13.38 -0.56
C TYR A 278 6.54 -12.92 -1.01
N THR A 279 6.77 -11.62 -1.01
CA THR A 279 8.07 -10.99 -1.26
C THR A 279 8.37 -9.97 -0.17
N ARG A 280 9.61 -9.53 -0.09
CA ARG A 280 10.01 -8.41 0.77
C ARG A 280 10.16 -7.15 -0.07
N THR A 281 9.76 -5.99 0.46
CA THR A 281 10.03 -4.70 -0.15
C THR A 281 11.44 -4.21 0.21
N ALA A 282 12.02 -3.33 -0.62
CA ALA A 282 13.28 -2.67 -0.27
C ALA A 282 13.14 -1.83 1.02
N ALA A 283 11.93 -1.31 1.29
CA ALA A 283 11.65 -0.56 2.51
C ALA A 283 11.77 -1.41 3.77
N THR A 284 11.21 -2.63 3.77
CA THR A 284 11.34 -3.55 4.91
C THR A 284 12.72 -4.23 4.96
N ALA A 285 13.41 -4.38 3.83
CA ALA A 285 14.82 -4.76 3.81
C ALA A 285 15.72 -3.71 4.51
N GLN A 286 15.39 -2.41 4.36
CA GLN A 286 16.10 -1.35 5.09
C GLN A 286 15.93 -1.48 6.60
N TRP A 287 14.76 -1.90 7.11
CA TRP A 287 14.56 -2.10 8.55
C TRP A 287 15.46 -3.20 9.13
N LEU A 288 15.80 -4.22 8.32
CA LEU A 288 16.77 -5.25 8.73
C LEU A 288 18.18 -4.69 8.85
N VAL A 289 18.61 -3.85 7.89
CA VAL A 289 19.91 -3.18 7.92
C VAL A 289 20.01 -2.19 9.08
N ASP A 290 18.93 -1.47 9.37
CA ASP A 290 18.84 -0.55 10.51
C ASP A 290 18.79 -1.30 11.87
N GLY A 291 18.66 -2.63 11.88
CA GLY A 291 18.53 -3.44 13.09
C GLY A 291 17.20 -3.23 13.84
N THR A 292 16.18 -2.65 13.17
CA THR A 292 14.89 -2.32 13.77
C THR A 292 13.83 -3.40 13.60
N ALA A 293 14.10 -4.44 12.79
CA ALA A 293 13.20 -5.57 12.56
C ALA A 293 13.94 -6.91 12.55
N ALA A 294 13.24 -7.98 12.90
CA ALA A 294 13.70 -9.36 12.73
C ALA A 294 13.35 -9.89 11.34
N ASP A 295 14.23 -10.71 10.77
CA ASP A 295 14.01 -11.41 9.50
C ASP A 295 13.25 -12.72 9.76
N VAL A 296 11.97 -12.75 9.36
CA VAL A 296 11.07 -13.90 9.53
C VAL A 296 10.83 -14.54 8.17
N ARG A 297 11.37 -15.72 7.98
CA ARG A 297 11.24 -16.54 6.75
C ARG A 297 11.51 -18.00 7.08
N LEU A 298 11.17 -18.90 6.19
CA LEU A 298 11.49 -20.30 6.38
C LEU A 298 13.00 -20.49 6.69
N SER A 299 13.29 -21.38 7.63
CA SER A 299 14.66 -21.84 7.84
C SER A 299 15.25 -22.38 6.54
N ARG A 300 16.58 -22.41 6.42
CA ARG A 300 17.22 -22.95 5.23
C ARG A 300 16.87 -24.41 4.94
N GLU A 301 16.63 -25.19 5.98
CA GLU A 301 16.21 -26.59 5.89
C GLU A 301 14.79 -26.69 5.35
N ALA A 302 13.82 -26.03 6.01
CA ALA A 302 12.43 -26.00 5.58
C ALA A 302 12.27 -25.43 4.15
N ALA A 303 13.04 -24.41 3.79
CA ALA A 303 13.03 -23.85 2.44
C ALA A 303 13.58 -24.80 1.36
N ARG A 304 14.50 -25.72 1.71
CA ARG A 304 14.97 -26.75 0.79
C ARG A 304 13.96 -27.86 0.57
N GLU A 305 13.24 -28.23 1.63
CA GLU A 305 12.23 -29.28 1.58
C GLU A 305 10.94 -28.82 0.86
N ARG A 306 10.62 -27.52 0.97
CA ARG A 306 9.38 -26.92 0.46
C ARG A 306 9.61 -26.04 -0.77
N ARG A 307 10.51 -26.45 -1.69
CA ARG A 307 10.76 -25.68 -2.91
C ARG A 307 9.58 -25.74 -3.86
N TYR A 308 9.11 -24.58 -4.30
CA TYR A 308 8.20 -24.47 -5.44
C TYR A 308 9.01 -24.33 -6.75
N ARG A 309 8.44 -24.83 -7.84
CA ARG A 309 9.13 -24.86 -9.13
C ARG A 309 8.73 -23.66 -9.99
N VAL A 310 9.73 -22.85 -10.33
CA VAL A 310 9.60 -21.75 -11.30
C VAL A 310 10.67 -21.92 -12.37
N ASP A 311 10.22 -22.08 -13.60
CA ASP A 311 11.07 -22.13 -14.79
C ASP A 311 10.93 -20.83 -15.58
N ALA A 312 12.00 -20.37 -16.20
CA ALA A 312 11.98 -19.23 -17.11
C ALA A 312 12.28 -19.69 -18.52
N LEU A 313 11.51 -19.18 -19.47
CA LEU A 313 11.63 -19.52 -20.87
C LEU A 313 12.07 -18.31 -21.68
N VAL A 314 13.25 -18.43 -22.30
CA VAL A 314 13.67 -17.58 -23.42
C VAL A 314 13.58 -18.41 -24.68
N GLU A 315 12.79 -17.96 -25.65
CA GLU A 315 12.84 -18.56 -26.98
C GLU A 315 14.12 -18.09 -27.71
N PRO A 316 14.79 -18.98 -28.45
CA PRO A 316 15.82 -18.58 -29.40
C PRO A 316 15.25 -17.57 -30.41
N ASP A 317 16.09 -16.67 -30.92
CA ASP A 317 15.72 -15.58 -31.84
C ASP A 317 14.87 -15.99 -33.07
N ALA A 318 14.74 -17.28 -33.34
CA ALA A 318 13.98 -17.84 -34.46
C ALA A 318 12.47 -17.93 -34.23
N ASP A 319 11.97 -18.01 -32.98
CA ASP A 319 10.54 -18.08 -32.69
C ASP A 319 10.05 -16.80 -31.99
N ARG A 320 9.66 -15.81 -32.79
CA ARG A 320 9.18 -14.50 -32.32
C ARG A 320 7.71 -14.52 -31.89
N ARG A 321 7.13 -15.69 -31.61
CA ARG A 321 5.74 -15.78 -31.16
C ARG A 321 5.62 -15.27 -29.73
N ARG A 322 4.58 -14.47 -29.47
CA ARG A 322 4.27 -13.95 -28.12
C ARG A 322 4.06 -15.07 -27.09
N ILE A 323 3.42 -16.18 -27.51
CA ILE A 323 3.28 -17.40 -26.71
C ILE A 323 4.16 -18.46 -27.36
N PRO A 324 5.31 -18.80 -26.76
CA PRO A 324 6.25 -19.77 -27.29
C PRO A 324 5.69 -21.20 -27.36
N ALA A 325 6.24 -22.05 -28.22
CA ALA A 325 5.79 -23.44 -28.38
C ALA A 325 5.86 -24.25 -27.07
N ARG A 326 6.93 -24.02 -26.26
CA ARG A 326 7.08 -24.66 -24.94
C ARG A 326 6.02 -24.21 -23.94
N ALA A 327 5.56 -22.95 -24.01
CA ALA A 327 4.49 -22.44 -23.15
C ALA A 327 3.17 -23.18 -23.42
N PHE A 328 2.85 -23.49 -24.68
CA PHE A 328 1.69 -24.34 -25.03
C PHE A 328 1.83 -25.77 -24.49
N ALA A 329 3.05 -26.32 -24.43
CA ALA A 329 3.26 -27.65 -23.84
C ALA A 329 2.97 -27.66 -22.33
N VAL A 330 3.38 -26.60 -21.58
CA VAL A 330 3.05 -26.44 -20.15
C VAL A 330 1.54 -26.37 -19.94
N VAL A 331 0.83 -25.57 -20.75
CA VAL A 331 -0.64 -25.46 -20.67
C VAL A 331 -1.28 -26.83 -20.93
N ARG A 332 -0.83 -27.56 -21.96
CA ARG A 332 -1.40 -28.89 -22.30
C ARG A 332 -1.20 -29.90 -21.18
N SER A 333 0.02 -29.99 -20.64
CA SER A 333 0.31 -30.90 -19.52
C SER A 333 -0.45 -30.52 -18.25
N GLY A 334 -0.58 -29.24 -17.97
CA GLY A 334 -1.38 -28.76 -16.82
C GLY A 334 -2.86 -29.11 -16.93
N LEU A 335 -3.44 -29.01 -18.14
CA LEU A 335 -4.84 -29.36 -18.39
C LEU A 335 -5.17 -30.86 -18.20
N GLU A 336 -4.18 -31.73 -18.23
CA GLU A 336 -4.35 -33.16 -17.91
C GLU A 336 -4.56 -33.39 -16.41
N GLN A 337 -4.13 -32.42 -15.56
CA GLN A 337 -4.15 -32.52 -14.11
C GLN A 337 -5.22 -31.61 -13.47
N GLY A 338 -5.58 -30.48 -14.12
CA GLY A 338 -6.54 -29.54 -13.58
C GLY A 338 -6.60 -28.22 -14.35
N PRO A 339 -7.13 -27.17 -13.74
CA PRO A 339 -7.15 -25.84 -14.37
C PRO A 339 -5.75 -25.22 -14.44
N VAL A 340 -5.53 -24.41 -15.48
CA VAL A 340 -4.27 -23.71 -15.75
C VAL A 340 -4.50 -22.21 -15.67
N LEU A 341 -3.65 -21.51 -14.92
CA LEU A 341 -3.65 -20.05 -14.82
C LEU A 341 -2.70 -19.43 -15.85
N VAL A 342 -3.19 -18.46 -16.60
CA VAL A 342 -2.38 -17.62 -17.49
C VAL A 342 -2.48 -16.19 -16.99
N GLN A 343 -1.45 -15.70 -16.32
CA GLN A 343 -1.38 -14.32 -15.87
C GLN A 343 -0.86 -13.42 -16.99
N VAL A 344 -1.59 -12.33 -17.26
CA VAL A 344 -1.25 -11.32 -18.28
C VAL A 344 -1.39 -9.91 -17.72
N PRO A 345 -0.59 -8.93 -18.17
CA PRO A 345 -0.75 -7.54 -17.70
C PRO A 345 -2.15 -6.99 -17.98
N ARG A 346 -2.56 -5.98 -17.21
CA ARG A 346 -3.83 -5.26 -17.44
C ARG A 346 -3.83 -4.60 -18.82
N ALA A 347 -4.96 -4.63 -19.52
CA ALA A 347 -5.15 -3.89 -20.76
C ALA A 347 -4.95 -2.38 -20.50
N GLY A 348 -4.26 -1.69 -21.42
CA GLY A 348 -3.91 -0.28 -21.24
C GLY A 348 -2.70 -0.03 -20.33
N ALA A 349 -2.16 -1.04 -19.67
CA ALA A 349 -0.86 -0.97 -18.99
C ALA A 349 0.31 -1.00 -20.00
N ALA A 350 0.04 -0.84 -21.31
CA ALA A 350 1.06 -0.71 -22.35
C ALA A 350 1.95 0.50 -22.01
N THR A 351 2.94 0.24 -21.18
CA THR A 351 3.88 1.23 -20.67
C THR A 351 4.98 1.53 -21.68
N GLY A 352 4.96 0.86 -22.84
CA GLY A 352 5.95 1.00 -23.88
C GLY A 352 5.41 0.65 -25.26
N LEU A 353 6.20 0.97 -26.26
CA LEU A 353 6.00 0.58 -27.65
C LEU A 353 7.14 -0.36 -28.06
N ILE A 354 6.82 -1.33 -28.89
CA ILE A 354 7.79 -2.16 -29.61
C ILE A 354 7.68 -1.93 -31.09
N CYS A 355 8.75 -2.16 -31.80
CA CYS A 355 8.77 -2.11 -33.25
C CYS A 355 7.91 -3.27 -33.82
N ALA A 356 6.97 -2.95 -34.72
CA ALA A 356 6.14 -3.96 -35.37
C ALA A 356 6.95 -4.94 -36.24
N GLN A 357 8.12 -4.52 -36.71
CA GLN A 357 8.97 -5.30 -37.63
C GLN A 357 9.99 -6.20 -36.89
N CYS A 358 10.71 -5.66 -35.89
CA CYS A 358 11.80 -6.38 -35.22
C CYS A 358 11.53 -6.69 -33.74
N SER A 359 10.36 -6.30 -33.24
CA SER A 359 9.93 -6.50 -31.85
C SER A 359 10.84 -5.88 -30.76
N HIS A 360 11.82 -5.07 -31.15
CA HIS A 360 12.66 -4.36 -30.20
C HIS A 360 11.86 -3.27 -29.46
N PRO A 361 12.09 -3.10 -28.14
CA PRO A 361 11.49 -2.00 -27.37
C PRO A 361 11.91 -0.66 -27.97
N ILE A 362 10.94 0.24 -28.18
CA ILE A 362 11.22 1.58 -28.65
C ILE A 362 11.75 2.41 -27.49
N ARG A 363 12.99 2.87 -27.67
CA ARG A 363 13.67 3.76 -26.73
C ARG A 363 13.88 5.13 -27.37
N CYS A 364 13.84 6.16 -26.54
CA CYS A 364 14.14 7.53 -26.99
C CYS A 364 15.58 7.65 -27.47
N SER A 365 15.79 8.14 -28.66
CA SER A 365 17.13 8.38 -29.22
C SER A 365 17.93 9.45 -28.46
N ARG A 366 17.23 10.37 -27.76
CA ARG A 366 17.85 11.46 -27.01
C ARG A 366 18.32 11.07 -25.61
N CYS A 367 17.50 10.31 -24.85
CA CYS A 367 17.76 10.05 -23.43
C CYS A 367 17.68 8.56 -23.04
N GLY A 368 17.42 7.65 -23.99
CA GLY A 368 17.27 6.22 -23.72
C GLY A 368 15.96 5.84 -23.00
N GLY A 369 15.13 6.81 -22.63
CA GLY A 369 13.88 6.58 -21.91
C GLY A 369 12.86 5.78 -22.71
N GLY A 370 11.94 5.10 -22.02
CA GLY A 370 10.84 4.36 -22.63
C GLY A 370 9.89 5.29 -23.39
N VAL A 371 9.38 4.80 -24.52
CA VAL A 371 8.44 5.54 -25.39
C VAL A 371 7.05 4.94 -25.23
N ARG A 372 6.03 5.80 -25.10
CA ARG A 372 4.60 5.40 -25.02
C ARG A 372 3.76 6.23 -25.98
N PRO A 373 2.55 5.79 -26.35
CA PRO A 373 1.62 6.67 -27.05
C PRO A 373 1.15 7.79 -26.12
N ASP A 374 1.14 9.03 -26.61
CA ASP A 374 0.48 10.14 -25.95
C ASP A 374 -1.05 10.05 -26.14
N ARG A 375 -1.83 11.02 -25.60
CA ARG A 375 -3.30 11.05 -25.75
C ARG A 375 -3.77 11.08 -27.22
N ALA A 376 -2.91 11.52 -28.13
CA ALA A 376 -3.17 11.54 -29.58
C ALA A 376 -2.62 10.29 -30.29
N GLY A 377 -2.12 9.29 -29.56
CA GLY A 377 -1.54 8.06 -30.09
C GLY A 377 -0.12 8.20 -30.63
N ARG A 378 0.54 9.36 -30.47
CA ARG A 378 1.89 9.58 -30.99
C ARG A 378 2.95 9.03 -30.06
N PRO A 379 4.00 8.34 -30.56
CA PRO A 379 5.06 7.74 -29.76
C PRO A 379 5.94 8.81 -29.10
N ARG A 380 5.77 9.03 -27.79
CA ARG A 380 6.46 10.06 -27.02
C ARG A 380 7.29 9.46 -25.89
N CYS A 381 8.49 10.00 -25.70
CA CYS A 381 9.35 9.62 -24.57
C CYS A 381 8.73 10.04 -23.24
N ARG A 382 8.78 9.15 -22.26
CA ARG A 382 8.26 9.40 -20.90
C ARG A 382 9.12 10.35 -20.07
N LEU A 383 10.43 10.45 -20.40
CA LEU A 383 11.37 11.25 -19.62
C LEU A 383 11.57 12.65 -20.20
N CYS A 384 11.87 12.77 -21.50
CA CYS A 384 12.20 14.05 -22.13
C CYS A 384 11.12 14.55 -23.11
N HIS A 385 10.00 13.84 -23.21
CA HIS A 385 8.85 14.16 -24.05
C HIS A 385 9.15 14.25 -25.56
N GLU A 386 10.34 13.84 -26.03
CA GLU A 386 10.72 13.77 -27.42
C GLU A 386 9.86 12.74 -28.18
N LEU A 387 9.51 13.01 -29.43
CA LEU A 387 8.81 12.06 -30.29
C LEU A 387 9.79 11.02 -30.84
N ALA A 388 9.42 9.74 -30.79
CA ALA A 388 10.16 8.68 -31.45
C ALA A 388 9.63 8.51 -32.89
N HIS A 389 10.51 8.64 -33.88
CA HIS A 389 10.14 8.59 -35.28
C HIS A 389 10.49 7.26 -35.96
N ALA A 390 11.51 6.56 -35.46
CA ALA A 390 11.97 5.30 -36.04
C ALA A 390 12.53 4.36 -34.95
N CYS A 391 12.49 3.07 -35.22
CA CYS A 391 13.15 2.05 -34.41
C CYS A 391 14.67 2.18 -34.53
N ALA A 392 15.36 2.32 -33.41
CA ALA A 392 16.83 2.42 -33.40
C ALA A 392 17.54 1.13 -33.90
N SER A 393 16.84 -0.02 -33.86
CA SER A 393 17.38 -1.33 -34.24
C SER A 393 17.26 -1.63 -35.74
N CYS A 394 16.10 -1.29 -36.38
CA CYS A 394 15.84 -1.67 -37.77
C CYS A 394 15.35 -0.52 -38.65
N GLY A 395 15.18 0.69 -38.12
CA GLY A 395 14.74 1.86 -38.86
C GLY A 395 13.25 1.93 -39.19
N ALA A 396 12.45 0.94 -38.79
CA ALA A 396 11.01 0.93 -39.08
C ALA A 396 10.25 2.00 -38.28
N HIS A 397 9.13 2.46 -38.85
CA HIS A 397 8.31 3.53 -38.28
C HIS A 397 7.01 3.04 -37.62
N ASP A 398 6.67 1.74 -37.78
CA ASP A 398 5.46 1.15 -37.23
C ASP A 398 5.72 0.61 -35.83
N PHE A 399 4.96 1.10 -34.87
CA PHE A 399 5.07 0.74 -33.47
C PHE A 399 3.75 0.16 -32.97
N VAL A 400 3.84 -0.88 -32.14
CA VAL A 400 2.70 -1.53 -31.49
C VAL A 400 2.86 -1.46 -29.98
N GLY A 401 1.74 -1.34 -29.27
CA GLY A 401 1.75 -1.37 -27.81
C GLY A 401 2.18 -2.72 -27.28
N VAL A 402 3.02 -2.74 -26.26
CA VAL A 402 3.41 -3.95 -25.53
C VAL A 402 2.24 -4.40 -24.66
N GLY A 403 1.96 -5.71 -24.66
CA GLY A 403 0.93 -6.33 -23.82
C GLY A 403 -0.42 -6.48 -24.55
N ALA A 404 -0.81 -7.73 -24.73
CA ALA A 404 -2.03 -8.04 -25.46
C ALA A 404 -3.31 -7.93 -24.60
N GLY A 405 -3.18 -7.79 -23.27
CA GLY A 405 -4.30 -7.84 -22.34
C GLY A 405 -5.00 -9.22 -22.32
N SER A 406 -5.92 -9.37 -21.38
CA SER A 406 -6.62 -10.65 -21.12
C SER A 406 -7.49 -11.12 -22.30
N ARG A 407 -8.18 -10.20 -22.97
CA ARG A 407 -9.06 -10.55 -24.10
C ARG A 407 -8.29 -11.17 -25.26
N ARG A 408 -7.25 -10.51 -25.75
CA ARG A 408 -6.45 -11.03 -26.87
C ARG A 408 -5.74 -12.35 -26.51
N SER A 409 -5.27 -12.46 -25.26
CA SER A 409 -4.66 -13.69 -24.78
C SER A 409 -5.67 -14.85 -24.74
N ALA A 410 -6.89 -14.59 -24.29
CA ALA A 410 -7.97 -15.58 -24.32
C ALA A 410 -8.32 -16.02 -25.76
N GLU A 411 -8.38 -15.09 -26.72
CA GLU A 411 -8.64 -15.39 -28.14
C GLU A 411 -7.51 -16.24 -28.77
N GLU A 412 -6.25 -15.96 -28.46
CA GLU A 412 -5.10 -16.74 -28.94
C GLU A 412 -5.11 -18.15 -28.34
N LEU A 413 -5.38 -18.29 -27.03
CA LEU A 413 -5.49 -19.58 -26.36
C LEU A 413 -6.71 -20.39 -26.84
N GLN A 414 -7.85 -19.74 -27.09
CA GLN A 414 -9.03 -20.43 -27.65
C GLN A 414 -8.77 -21.04 -29.02
N LYS A 415 -7.97 -20.37 -29.87
CA LYS A 415 -7.56 -20.93 -31.17
C LYS A 415 -6.65 -22.15 -31.03
N ALA A 416 -5.77 -22.14 -30.02
CA ALA A 416 -4.84 -23.24 -29.76
C ALA A 416 -5.51 -24.44 -29.04
N PHE A 417 -6.54 -24.17 -28.23
CA PHE A 417 -7.27 -25.15 -27.41
C PHE A 417 -8.79 -25.05 -27.63
N PRO A 418 -9.31 -25.38 -28.84
CA PRO A 418 -10.71 -25.12 -29.21
C PRO A 418 -11.72 -25.90 -28.35
N ALA A 419 -11.32 -27.03 -27.77
CA ALA A 419 -12.17 -27.90 -26.94
C ALA A 419 -12.10 -27.57 -25.43
N VAL A 420 -11.28 -26.58 -25.02
CA VAL A 420 -11.06 -26.22 -23.60
C VAL A 420 -11.82 -24.95 -23.28
N ALA A 421 -12.47 -24.92 -22.12
CA ALA A 421 -13.12 -23.72 -21.61
C ALA A 421 -12.07 -22.63 -21.28
N ILE A 422 -12.27 -21.41 -21.78
CA ILE A 422 -11.46 -20.25 -21.44
C ILE A 422 -12.28 -19.33 -20.53
N ILE A 423 -11.78 -19.10 -19.32
CA ILE A 423 -12.39 -18.25 -18.32
C ILE A 423 -11.55 -16.97 -18.19
N ARG A 424 -12.17 -15.80 -18.26
CA ARG A 424 -11.48 -14.52 -18.02
C ARG A 424 -11.84 -14.00 -16.65
N SER A 425 -10.83 -13.48 -15.93
CA SER A 425 -11.00 -12.77 -14.67
C SER A 425 -10.17 -11.48 -14.68
N ASP A 426 -10.82 -10.37 -14.92
CA ASP A 426 -10.23 -9.04 -15.04
C ASP A 426 -11.29 -7.94 -14.78
N ALA A 427 -10.88 -6.69 -14.78
CA ALA A 427 -11.80 -5.57 -14.53
C ALA A 427 -12.92 -5.45 -15.57
N ASP A 428 -12.68 -5.85 -16.83
CA ASP A 428 -13.66 -5.71 -17.92
C ASP A 428 -14.66 -6.86 -17.93
N SER A 429 -14.22 -8.11 -17.65
CA SER A 429 -15.07 -9.31 -17.66
C SER A 429 -15.71 -9.61 -16.29
N GLY A 430 -15.29 -8.90 -15.24
CA GLY A 430 -15.60 -9.18 -13.85
C GLY A 430 -14.52 -10.02 -13.17
N VAL A 431 -14.21 -9.64 -11.92
CA VAL A 431 -13.25 -10.36 -11.08
C VAL A 431 -13.95 -11.51 -10.37
N LEU A 432 -13.48 -12.73 -10.60
CA LEU A 432 -14.01 -13.94 -9.96
C LEU A 432 -13.26 -14.20 -8.65
N ASP A 433 -13.97 -14.60 -7.59
CA ASP A 433 -13.35 -14.97 -6.31
C ASP A 433 -12.85 -16.42 -6.33
N THR A 434 -13.66 -17.34 -6.90
CA THR A 434 -13.37 -18.78 -7.00
C THR A 434 -13.89 -19.38 -8.29
N ILE A 435 -13.29 -20.49 -8.71
CA ILE A 435 -13.79 -21.36 -9.76
C ILE A 435 -13.69 -22.82 -9.30
N ASP A 436 -14.32 -23.74 -10.02
CA ASP A 436 -14.19 -25.17 -9.77
C ASP A 436 -12.85 -25.76 -10.27
N ALA A 437 -12.53 -26.98 -9.85
CA ALA A 437 -11.26 -27.65 -10.18
C ALA A 437 -11.26 -28.35 -11.55
N ARG A 438 -12.29 -28.18 -12.39
CA ARG A 438 -12.33 -28.80 -13.74
C ARG A 438 -11.27 -28.20 -14.65
N PRO A 439 -10.68 -28.99 -15.55
CA PRO A 439 -9.73 -28.50 -16.52
C PRO A 439 -10.28 -27.30 -17.33
N ALA A 440 -9.65 -26.18 -17.24
CA ALA A 440 -9.97 -24.93 -17.93
C ALA A 440 -8.72 -24.06 -18.00
N ILE A 441 -8.67 -23.14 -18.94
CA ILE A 441 -7.64 -22.11 -18.99
C ILE A 441 -8.24 -20.83 -18.41
N VAL A 442 -7.65 -20.33 -17.33
CA VAL A 442 -8.03 -19.07 -16.68
C VAL A 442 -7.06 -17.98 -17.08
N VAL A 443 -7.55 -16.96 -17.78
CA VAL A 443 -6.75 -15.78 -18.14
C VAL A 443 -7.07 -14.66 -17.16
N ALA A 444 -6.11 -14.29 -16.32
CA ALA A 444 -6.31 -13.30 -15.27
C ALA A 444 -5.28 -12.17 -15.35
N THR A 445 -5.68 -10.98 -14.88
CA THR A 445 -4.74 -9.89 -14.64
C THR A 445 -4.28 -9.92 -13.17
N PRO A 446 -3.06 -9.39 -12.85
CA PRO A 446 -2.56 -9.40 -11.47
C PRO A 446 -3.56 -8.85 -10.45
N GLY A 447 -3.82 -9.62 -9.39
CA GLY A 447 -4.80 -9.33 -8.35
C GLY A 447 -6.23 -9.76 -8.68
N SER A 448 -6.46 -10.37 -9.86
CA SER A 448 -7.79 -10.88 -10.26
C SER A 448 -7.83 -12.40 -10.36
N GLU A 449 -6.79 -13.11 -9.96
CA GLU A 449 -6.70 -14.56 -10.03
C GLU A 449 -7.77 -15.19 -9.12
N PRO A 450 -8.72 -15.99 -9.68
CA PRO A 450 -9.67 -16.72 -8.85
C PRO A 450 -8.97 -17.88 -8.15
N ARG A 451 -9.45 -18.25 -6.96
CA ARG A 451 -8.96 -19.44 -6.26
C ARG A 451 -9.61 -20.70 -6.81
N VAL A 452 -8.85 -21.78 -6.72
CA VAL A 452 -9.30 -23.12 -7.12
C VAL A 452 -9.09 -24.07 -5.94
N PRO A 453 -10.05 -24.93 -5.60
CA PRO A 453 -9.81 -26.02 -4.65
C PRO A 453 -8.64 -26.89 -5.13
N GLY A 454 -7.60 -27.04 -4.30
CA GLY A 454 -6.39 -27.77 -4.65
C GLY A 454 -5.35 -26.98 -5.45
N GLY A 455 -5.65 -25.75 -5.85
CA GLY A 455 -4.75 -24.88 -6.63
C GLY A 455 -4.74 -25.16 -8.12
N TYR A 456 -4.07 -24.29 -8.88
CA TYR A 456 -3.87 -24.50 -10.32
C TYR A 456 -2.78 -25.55 -10.59
N ALA A 457 -2.99 -26.40 -11.60
CA ALA A 457 -2.02 -27.42 -12.01
C ALA A 457 -0.81 -26.83 -12.75
N ALA A 458 -0.96 -25.67 -13.37
CA ALA A 458 0.14 -24.92 -13.97
C ALA A 458 -0.14 -23.42 -13.98
N LEU A 459 0.94 -22.64 -13.99
CA LEU A 459 0.92 -21.19 -14.15
C LEU A 459 1.81 -20.79 -15.32
N LEU A 460 1.27 -19.98 -16.22
CA LEU A 460 2.01 -19.32 -17.29
C LEU A 460 1.94 -17.80 -17.09
N VAL A 461 3.08 -17.13 -17.00
CA VAL A 461 3.16 -15.66 -16.91
C VAL A 461 3.66 -15.13 -18.25
N LEU A 462 2.84 -14.33 -18.91
CA LEU A 462 3.10 -13.73 -20.22
C LEU A 462 3.36 -12.23 -20.14
N ASP A 463 3.98 -11.67 -21.18
CA ASP A 463 4.22 -10.23 -21.34
C ASP A 463 4.93 -9.61 -20.09
N THR A 464 5.90 -10.32 -19.55
CA THR A 464 6.64 -9.95 -18.32
C THR A 464 7.39 -8.63 -18.45
N ASP A 465 7.80 -8.28 -19.67
CA ASP A 465 8.45 -7.03 -20.04
C ASP A 465 7.58 -5.78 -19.77
N VAL A 466 6.26 -5.92 -19.82
CA VAL A 466 5.33 -4.80 -19.55
C VAL A 466 5.51 -4.23 -18.13
N LEU A 467 5.65 -5.10 -17.13
CA LEU A 467 5.89 -4.67 -15.77
C LEU A 467 7.32 -4.14 -15.58
N LEU A 468 8.29 -4.79 -16.19
CA LEU A 468 9.72 -4.46 -16.03
C LEU A 468 10.14 -3.23 -16.86
N ALA A 469 9.43 -2.91 -17.94
CA ALA A 469 9.68 -1.71 -18.75
C ALA A 469 9.16 -0.41 -18.09
N ARG A 470 8.45 -0.49 -16.97
CA ARG A 470 8.03 0.69 -16.23
C ARG A 470 9.26 1.45 -15.71
N SER A 471 9.26 2.77 -15.90
CA SER A 471 10.32 3.66 -15.36
C SER A 471 10.16 3.93 -13.86
N ALA A 472 9.45 3.07 -13.15
CA ALA A 472 9.19 3.20 -11.72
C ALA A 472 10.32 2.57 -10.91
N LEU A 473 10.70 3.22 -9.83
CA LEU A 473 11.73 2.75 -8.90
C LEU A 473 11.44 1.32 -8.38
N ARG A 474 10.16 0.96 -8.26
CA ARG A 474 9.67 -0.30 -7.71
C ARG A 474 9.28 -1.35 -8.76
N ALA A 475 9.63 -1.15 -10.06
CA ALA A 475 9.17 -2.03 -11.14
C ALA A 475 9.53 -3.52 -10.92
N ARG A 476 10.76 -3.83 -10.46
CA ARG A 476 11.20 -5.21 -10.17
C ARG A 476 10.50 -5.78 -8.93
N GLU A 477 10.38 -4.98 -7.87
CA GLU A 477 9.69 -5.33 -6.64
C GLU A 477 8.21 -5.67 -6.91
N GLU A 478 7.54 -4.83 -7.69
CA GLU A 478 6.15 -5.01 -8.06
C GLU A 478 5.95 -6.23 -8.99
N ALA A 479 6.87 -6.48 -9.92
CA ALA A 479 6.84 -7.67 -10.76
C ALA A 479 6.96 -8.95 -9.92
N ALA A 480 7.96 -9.01 -9.02
CA ALA A 480 8.14 -10.15 -8.12
C ALA A 480 6.91 -10.39 -7.25
N ARG A 481 6.35 -9.32 -6.66
CA ARG A 481 5.15 -9.39 -5.82
C ARG A 481 3.96 -10.01 -6.56
N ARG A 482 3.66 -9.51 -7.77
CA ARG A 482 2.53 -9.97 -8.57
C ARG A 482 2.69 -11.38 -9.08
N TRP A 483 3.90 -11.76 -9.50
CA TRP A 483 4.17 -13.13 -9.97
C TRP A 483 4.11 -14.13 -8.81
N MET A 484 4.64 -13.76 -7.65
CA MET A 484 4.55 -14.61 -6.46
C MET A 484 3.12 -14.76 -5.92
N ALA A 485 2.29 -13.72 -6.03
CA ALA A 485 0.86 -13.84 -5.72
C ALA A 485 0.14 -14.85 -6.64
N ALA A 486 0.54 -14.92 -7.92
CA ALA A 486 0.03 -15.94 -8.84
C ALA A 486 0.58 -17.35 -8.53
N VAL A 487 1.85 -17.47 -8.12
CA VAL A 487 2.41 -18.75 -7.63
C VAL A 487 1.63 -19.23 -6.40
N ALA A 488 1.22 -18.35 -5.52
CA ALA A 488 0.51 -18.69 -4.28
C ALA A 488 -0.89 -19.29 -4.49
N VAL A 489 -1.44 -19.24 -5.69
CA VAL A 489 -2.72 -19.91 -6.01
C VAL A 489 -2.53 -21.20 -6.79
N THR A 490 -1.29 -21.65 -7.01
CA THR A 490 -0.98 -22.94 -7.64
C THR A 490 -0.94 -24.08 -6.61
N SER A 491 -1.01 -25.31 -7.06
CA SER A 491 -0.73 -26.49 -6.24
C SER A 491 0.78 -26.65 -5.98
N ASP A 492 1.15 -27.45 -4.97
CA ASP A 492 2.57 -27.71 -4.62
C ASP A 492 3.36 -28.35 -5.78
N GLU A 493 2.69 -29.13 -6.62
CA GLU A 493 3.30 -29.85 -7.76
C GLU A 493 3.22 -29.07 -9.08
N ALA A 494 2.62 -27.86 -9.05
CA ALA A 494 2.39 -27.08 -10.26
C ALA A 494 3.68 -26.68 -10.98
N THR A 495 3.62 -26.68 -12.29
CA THR A 495 4.68 -26.09 -13.11
C THR A 495 4.39 -24.61 -13.33
N THR A 496 5.25 -23.74 -12.81
CA THR A 496 5.20 -22.30 -13.11
C THR A 496 6.20 -21.97 -14.19
N MET A 497 5.77 -21.29 -15.24
CA MET A 497 6.63 -20.81 -16.32
C MET A 497 6.48 -19.31 -16.54
N LEU A 498 7.62 -18.61 -16.47
CA LEU A 498 7.73 -17.19 -16.84
C LEU A 498 8.26 -17.10 -18.28
N VAL A 499 7.53 -16.42 -19.15
CA VAL A 499 8.07 -16.04 -20.47
C VAL A 499 8.85 -14.76 -20.31
N ALA A 500 10.13 -14.90 -19.99
CA ALA A 500 11.03 -13.79 -19.62
C ALA A 500 12.50 -14.14 -19.88
N PRO A 501 13.38 -13.15 -20.15
CA PRO A 501 14.81 -13.33 -20.17
C PRO A 501 15.35 -13.90 -18.85
N GLN A 502 16.13 -14.97 -18.93
CA GLN A 502 16.62 -15.69 -17.75
C GLN A 502 17.67 -14.91 -16.95
N ASP A 503 18.36 -13.97 -17.57
CA ASP A 503 19.42 -13.14 -16.97
C ASP A 503 18.88 -11.99 -16.10
N LEU A 504 17.58 -11.75 -16.14
CA LEU A 504 16.96 -10.69 -15.32
C LEU A 504 17.03 -11.05 -13.82
N PRO A 505 17.50 -10.14 -12.95
CA PRO A 505 17.64 -10.41 -11.51
C PRO A 505 16.36 -10.91 -10.84
N VAL A 506 15.21 -10.34 -11.18
CA VAL A 506 13.92 -10.76 -10.63
C VAL A 506 13.56 -12.19 -11.05
N VAL A 507 13.85 -12.58 -12.30
CA VAL A 507 13.59 -13.94 -12.81
C VAL A 507 14.50 -14.93 -12.10
N GLN A 508 15.78 -14.60 -11.94
CA GLN A 508 16.74 -15.42 -11.21
C GLN A 508 16.34 -15.62 -9.74
N ALA A 509 15.83 -14.57 -9.09
CA ALA A 509 15.38 -14.65 -7.71
C ALA A 509 14.19 -15.62 -7.56
N LEU A 510 13.22 -15.59 -8.48
CA LEU A 510 12.07 -16.51 -8.45
C LEU A 510 12.52 -17.96 -8.73
N VAL A 511 13.33 -18.19 -9.75
CA VAL A 511 13.85 -19.53 -10.11
C VAL A 511 14.68 -20.15 -8.96
N ARG A 512 15.43 -19.32 -8.24
CA ARG A 512 16.25 -19.77 -7.10
C ARG A 512 15.48 -19.84 -5.78
N ASN A 513 14.23 -19.35 -5.73
CA ASN A 513 13.45 -19.12 -4.51
C ASN A 513 14.19 -18.21 -3.50
N ASP A 514 14.85 -17.15 -4.00
CA ASP A 514 15.65 -16.21 -3.18
C ASP A 514 15.19 -14.77 -3.33
N LEU A 515 13.98 -14.50 -2.84
CA LEU A 515 13.34 -13.18 -2.89
C LEU A 515 13.93 -12.20 -1.88
N ALA A 516 14.57 -12.71 -0.82
CA ALA A 516 15.24 -11.86 0.16
C ALA A 516 16.46 -11.15 -0.44
N SER A 517 17.28 -11.87 -1.23
CA SER A 517 18.41 -11.29 -1.94
C SER A 517 18.00 -10.27 -3.00
N LEU A 518 16.83 -10.45 -3.67
CA LEU A 518 16.31 -9.46 -4.60
C LEU A 518 16.00 -8.13 -3.90
N ALA A 519 15.31 -8.19 -2.75
CA ALA A 519 14.96 -6.99 -1.99
C ALA A 519 16.21 -6.25 -1.48
N GLU A 520 17.23 -6.99 -1.06
CA GLU A 520 18.50 -6.41 -0.62
C GLU A 520 19.27 -5.76 -1.78
N MET A 521 19.32 -6.40 -2.94
CA MET A 521 19.91 -5.83 -4.14
C MET A 521 19.22 -4.52 -4.55
N ASP A 522 17.88 -4.51 -4.61
CA ASP A 522 17.10 -3.30 -4.90
C ASP A 522 17.39 -2.19 -3.89
N ARG A 523 17.46 -2.53 -2.60
CA ARG A 523 17.81 -1.58 -1.54
C ARG A 523 19.20 -0.98 -1.74
N GLN A 524 20.20 -1.82 -2.06
CA GLN A 524 21.59 -1.38 -2.27
C GLN A 524 21.71 -0.47 -3.49
N GLU A 525 21.13 -0.84 -4.63
CA GLU A 525 21.14 -0.01 -5.84
C GLU A 525 20.48 1.37 -5.58
N ARG A 526 19.34 1.37 -4.86
CA ARG A 526 18.67 2.63 -4.50
C ARG A 526 19.50 3.46 -3.52
N ALA A 527 20.19 2.83 -2.57
CA ALA A 527 21.07 3.53 -1.64
C ALA A 527 22.26 4.19 -2.36
N GLN A 528 22.87 3.51 -3.34
CA GLN A 528 23.93 4.07 -4.17
C GLN A 528 23.45 5.24 -5.03
N ALA A 529 22.19 5.22 -5.45
CA ALA A 529 21.56 6.29 -6.20
C ALA A 529 20.95 7.40 -5.33
N HIS A 530 21.17 7.41 -4.02
CA HIS A 530 20.57 8.33 -3.04
C HIS A 530 19.03 8.32 -3.06
N MET A 531 18.42 7.16 -3.31
CA MET A 531 16.96 7.00 -3.43
C MET A 531 16.35 6.28 -2.21
N PRO A 532 15.03 6.40 -2.01
CA PRO A 532 14.33 5.62 -0.99
C PRO A 532 14.53 4.09 -1.17
N PRO A 533 14.71 3.33 -0.08
CA PRO A 533 14.44 3.69 1.32
C PRO A 533 15.63 4.20 2.13
N ALA A 534 16.85 4.14 1.62
CA ALA A 534 18.05 4.62 2.33
C ALA A 534 18.05 6.16 2.53
N PHE A 535 17.45 6.85 1.59
CA PHE A 535 17.15 8.28 1.68
C PHE A 535 15.66 8.51 1.85
N ARG A 536 15.29 9.64 2.43
CA ARG A 536 13.93 10.18 2.37
C ARG A 536 13.83 11.09 1.17
N CYS A 537 12.69 11.06 0.53
CA CYS A 537 12.41 11.86 -0.65
C CYS A 537 11.14 12.68 -0.45
N VAL A 538 11.17 13.95 -0.88
CA VAL A 538 9.97 14.80 -0.95
C VAL A 538 9.79 15.27 -2.38
N ARG A 539 8.66 14.90 -2.99
CA ARG A 539 8.26 15.42 -4.30
C ARG A 539 7.46 16.70 -4.13
N LEU A 540 7.90 17.73 -4.85
CA LEU A 540 7.19 19.01 -5.01
C LEU A 540 6.59 19.06 -6.42
N ARG A 541 5.33 19.50 -6.54
CA ARG A 541 4.66 19.69 -7.83
C ARG A 541 3.79 20.94 -7.79
N GLY A 542 3.83 21.73 -8.87
CA GLY A 542 3.04 22.95 -9.00
C GLY A 542 3.35 23.71 -10.26
N THR A 543 2.88 24.95 -10.38
CA THR A 543 3.30 25.81 -11.48
C THR A 543 4.79 26.08 -11.41
N SER A 544 5.47 26.27 -12.56
CA SER A 544 6.93 26.46 -12.61
C SER A 544 7.39 27.62 -11.72
N SER A 545 6.63 28.72 -11.69
CA SER A 545 6.93 29.85 -10.80
C SER A 545 6.78 29.51 -9.32
N ALA A 546 5.73 28.76 -8.95
CA ALA A 546 5.48 28.40 -7.56
C ALA A 546 6.55 27.43 -7.02
N VAL A 547 6.97 26.44 -7.84
CA VAL A 547 8.03 25.49 -7.48
C VAL A 547 9.38 26.21 -7.38
N SER A 548 9.72 27.08 -8.33
CA SER A 548 10.97 27.86 -8.29
C SER A 548 11.04 28.78 -7.05
N GLU A 549 9.94 29.47 -6.73
CA GLU A 549 9.85 30.28 -5.51
C GLU A 549 9.97 29.43 -4.23
N TRP A 550 9.37 28.25 -4.22
CA TRP A 550 9.48 27.32 -3.10
C TRP A 550 10.92 26.87 -2.89
N LEU A 551 11.60 26.47 -3.97
CA LEU A 551 12.99 26.01 -3.95
C LEU A 551 13.98 27.11 -3.52
N ALA A 552 13.70 28.37 -3.81
CA ALA A 552 14.52 29.51 -3.37
C ALA A 552 14.57 29.66 -1.84
N ALA A 553 13.59 29.11 -1.12
CA ALA A 553 13.53 29.13 0.35
C ALA A 553 14.15 27.86 1.01
N TYR A 554 14.64 26.92 0.21
CA TYR A 554 15.19 25.64 0.66
C TYR A 554 16.68 25.54 0.34
N SER A 555 17.50 25.05 1.27
CA SER A 555 18.96 24.97 1.15
C SER A 555 19.53 23.54 1.06
N GLY A 556 18.67 22.52 1.06
CA GLY A 556 19.10 21.12 0.99
C GLY A 556 19.35 20.60 -0.43
N GLU A 557 19.56 19.29 -0.56
CA GLU A 557 19.77 18.62 -1.83
C GLU A 557 18.47 18.57 -2.66
N VAL A 558 18.57 18.97 -3.95
CA VAL A 558 17.44 19.05 -4.88
C VAL A 558 17.82 18.41 -6.20
N LEU A 559 16.95 17.54 -6.71
CA LEU A 559 16.96 17.07 -8.09
C LEU A 559 15.86 17.78 -8.89
N GLY A 560 16.22 18.43 -9.96
CA GLY A 560 15.33 19.28 -10.77
C GLY A 560 15.53 20.77 -10.50
N PRO A 561 14.54 21.65 -10.78
CA PRO A 561 13.20 21.32 -11.27
C PRO A 561 13.15 20.77 -12.68
N LEU A 562 12.21 19.86 -12.94
CA LEU A 562 11.91 19.32 -14.25
C LEU A 562 10.57 19.87 -14.73
N GLU A 563 10.54 20.45 -15.93
CA GLU A 563 9.29 20.91 -16.55
C GLU A 563 8.43 19.71 -16.97
N THR A 564 7.15 19.76 -16.62
CA THR A 564 6.14 18.77 -16.98
C THR A 564 5.05 19.42 -17.85
N THR A 565 4.12 18.63 -18.36
CA THR A 565 2.98 19.16 -19.15
C THR A 565 2.09 20.12 -18.37
N ASP A 566 2.04 19.96 -17.04
CA ASP A 566 1.11 20.68 -16.16
C ASP A 566 1.84 21.61 -15.16
N GLY A 567 3.13 21.89 -15.38
CA GLY A 567 3.93 22.76 -14.53
C GLY A 567 5.36 22.25 -14.34
N SER A 568 5.82 22.21 -13.11
CA SER A 568 7.19 21.80 -12.77
C SER A 568 7.19 20.87 -11.55
N GLU A 569 8.18 19.99 -11.51
CA GLU A 569 8.37 18.99 -10.48
C GLU A 569 9.81 18.98 -9.96
N ALA A 570 10.00 18.81 -8.66
CA ALA A 570 11.32 18.67 -8.06
C ALA A 570 11.31 17.62 -6.94
N LEU A 571 12.47 17.01 -6.71
CA LEU A 571 12.67 16.06 -5.61
C LEU A 571 13.68 16.64 -4.62
N LEU A 572 13.31 16.67 -3.35
CA LEU A 572 14.23 16.93 -2.26
C LEU A 572 14.71 15.59 -1.70
N LEU A 573 15.99 15.46 -1.44
CA LEU A 573 16.60 14.24 -0.93
C LEU A 573 17.32 14.52 0.39
N SER A 574 17.23 13.56 1.32
CA SER A 574 17.98 13.62 2.56
C SER A 574 18.28 12.21 3.08
N PRO A 575 19.49 11.94 3.57
CA PRO A 575 19.76 10.73 4.35
C PRO A 575 18.76 10.60 5.50
N ARG A 576 18.41 9.35 5.87
CA ARG A 576 17.36 9.08 6.89
C ARG A 576 17.63 9.73 8.24
N ASP A 577 18.88 9.77 8.68
CA ASP A 577 19.33 10.37 9.94
C ASP A 577 19.18 11.88 9.99
N ARG A 578 19.12 12.55 8.83
CA ARG A 578 18.94 14.01 8.70
C ARG A 578 17.56 14.41 8.18
N ALA A 579 16.73 13.46 7.85
CA ALA A 579 15.45 13.69 7.19
C ALA A 579 14.45 14.49 8.05
N SER A 580 14.55 14.43 9.38
CA SER A 580 13.70 15.24 10.27
C SER A 580 13.88 16.74 10.04
N GLY A 581 15.12 17.19 9.81
CA GLY A 581 15.41 18.59 9.47
C GLY A 581 14.78 19.01 8.14
N MET A 582 14.93 18.17 7.09
CA MET A 582 14.30 18.40 5.80
C MET A 582 12.77 18.52 5.94
N LEU A 583 12.12 17.61 6.65
CA LEU A 583 10.66 17.62 6.82
C LEU A 583 10.18 18.85 7.61
N HIS A 584 10.93 19.28 8.62
CA HIS A 584 10.64 20.51 9.35
C HIS A 584 10.73 21.75 8.46
N ASP A 585 11.76 21.84 7.62
CA ASP A 585 11.89 22.92 6.63
C ASP A 585 10.73 22.92 5.63
N VAL A 586 10.32 21.72 5.14
CA VAL A 586 9.16 21.59 4.26
C VAL A 586 7.90 22.12 4.93
N GLN A 587 7.61 21.73 6.17
CA GLN A 587 6.46 22.24 6.94
C GLN A 587 6.51 23.75 7.13
N ARG A 588 7.66 24.28 7.52
CA ARG A 588 7.87 25.72 7.73
C ARG A 588 7.62 26.50 6.44
N ILE A 589 8.25 26.10 5.33
CA ILE A 589 8.08 26.77 4.03
C ILE A 589 6.62 26.71 3.57
N GLN A 590 5.95 25.57 3.72
CA GLN A 590 4.52 25.43 3.39
C GLN A 590 3.64 26.36 4.25
N ALA A 591 3.91 26.46 5.55
CA ALA A 591 3.19 27.34 6.46
C ALA A 591 3.40 28.83 6.11
N ASP A 592 4.65 29.25 5.84
CA ASP A 592 5.00 30.63 5.47
C ASP A 592 4.33 31.02 4.13
N ARG A 593 4.37 30.15 3.12
CA ARG A 593 3.71 30.35 1.83
C ARG A 593 2.19 30.43 1.98
N SER A 594 1.60 29.54 2.78
CA SER A 594 0.17 29.55 3.09
C SER A 594 -0.26 30.83 3.78
N LYS A 595 0.51 31.31 4.77
CA LYS A 595 0.26 32.57 5.46
C LYS A 595 0.35 33.78 4.53
N ALA A 596 1.28 33.75 3.57
CA ALA A 596 1.46 34.79 2.55
C ALA A 596 0.46 34.70 1.38
N GLY A 597 -0.47 33.72 1.36
CA GLY A 597 -1.43 33.54 0.28
C GLY A 597 -0.81 33.17 -1.07
N ARG A 598 0.37 32.53 -1.07
CA ARG A 598 1.07 32.13 -2.29
C ARG A 598 0.38 30.93 -2.97
N PRO A 599 0.55 30.76 -4.30
CA PRO A 599 0.01 29.60 -5.00
C PRO A 599 0.46 28.27 -4.36
N PRO A 600 -0.43 27.27 -4.26
CA PRO A 600 -0.11 26.01 -3.61
C PRO A 600 0.96 25.22 -4.38
N VAL A 601 1.81 24.52 -3.63
CA VAL A 601 2.73 23.49 -4.14
C VAL A 601 2.35 22.20 -3.46
N GLU A 602 2.03 21.17 -4.24
CA GLU A 602 1.79 19.84 -3.71
C GLU A 602 3.08 19.26 -3.15
N VAL A 603 2.99 18.70 -1.95
CA VAL A 603 4.09 18.03 -1.25
C VAL A 603 3.71 16.56 -1.05
N ARG A 604 4.59 15.65 -1.46
CA ARG A 604 4.46 14.21 -1.20
C ARG A 604 5.76 13.67 -0.65
N VAL A 605 5.70 13.11 0.55
CA VAL A 605 6.84 12.49 1.21
C VAL A 605 6.88 11.00 0.88
N ASP A 606 8.05 10.51 0.47
CA ASP A 606 8.31 9.13 0.04
C ASP A 606 7.25 8.61 -0.95
N PRO A 607 6.99 9.32 -2.06
CA PRO A 607 5.98 8.90 -3.03
C PRO A 607 6.34 7.55 -3.63
N VAL A 608 5.33 6.72 -3.91
CA VAL A 608 5.51 5.40 -4.52
C VAL A 608 6.12 5.52 -5.92
N ASP A 609 5.67 6.52 -6.68
CA ASP A 609 6.19 6.85 -8.00
C ASP A 609 6.90 8.20 -7.98
N LEU A 610 8.19 8.20 -8.35
CA LEU A 610 9.05 9.38 -8.36
C LEU A 610 8.97 10.18 -9.67
N GLY A 611 8.14 9.83 -10.62
CA GLY A 611 8.12 10.49 -11.92
C GLY A 611 7.16 9.92 -12.94
N GLU A 612 5.93 9.61 -12.57
CA GLU A 612 4.85 9.43 -13.55
C GLU A 612 4.05 10.73 -13.66
N GLY A 613 4.41 11.53 -14.66
CA GLY A 613 3.57 12.58 -15.19
C GLY A 613 2.55 12.03 -16.18
#